data_20860e105780573ee4fa89c61db4e805
#
_entry.id   20860e105780573ee4fa89c61db4e805
#
_cell.length_a   1.000
_cell.length_b   1.000
_cell.length_c   1.000
_cell.angle_alpha   90.00
_cell.angle_beta   90.00
_cell.angle_gamma   90.00
#
_symmetry.space_group_name_H-M   'P 1'
#
loop_
_entity.id
_entity.type
_entity.pdbx_description
1 polymer ?
#
loop_
_entity_poly.entity_id
_entity_poly.type
_entity_poly.pdbx_seq_one_letter_code
_entity_poly.pdbx_strand_id
1 'polypeptide(L)'
;MTIKEKLKEAEKYICENFEELGIDDPVEEGYFEEYEQIGGASESEFEDFEKTFGIKLPEDFKELYSYKNGSGYFELLQCDIDDREINFTLFSLEEMKKVKSYFQDRDALLTDYPDYFTDDVIEQMIDGRIKPYLFHKDWFAFATYLNCGYLMLDFDPDKEGKVGQIIFYIHDPDEIIYTASSIDEL
;
A
#
# COMPACT_ATOMS: atom_id res chain seq x y z
N MET A 1 18.96 -9.36 5.30
CA MET A 1 18.28 -9.83 4.08
C MET A 1 17.84 -8.60 3.32
N THR A 2 18.11 -8.52 2.02
CA THR A 2 17.62 -7.43 1.16
C THR A 2 16.11 -7.60 0.91
N ILE A 3 15.41 -6.53 0.54
CA ILE A 3 13.97 -6.60 0.18
C ILE A 3 13.76 -7.62 -0.95
N LYS A 4 14.63 -7.64 -1.94
CA LYS A 4 14.57 -8.63 -3.02
C LYS A 4 14.69 -10.09 -2.53
N GLU A 5 15.51 -10.36 -1.53
CA GLU A 5 15.62 -11.70 -0.94
C GLU A 5 14.35 -12.07 -0.16
N LYS A 6 13.80 -11.13 0.62
CA LYS A 6 12.52 -11.31 1.32
C LYS A 6 11.38 -11.62 0.32
N LEU A 7 11.30 -10.86 -0.78
CA LEU A 7 10.26 -11.07 -1.81
C LEU A 7 10.37 -12.45 -2.46
N LYS A 8 11.57 -12.92 -2.78
CA LYS A 8 11.75 -14.27 -3.34
C LYS A 8 11.33 -15.39 -2.38
N GLU A 9 11.52 -15.18 -1.09
CA GLU A 9 11.02 -16.12 -0.07
C GLU A 9 9.49 -16.05 0.02
N ALA A 10 8.92 -14.84 -0.02
CA ALA A 10 7.47 -14.65 -0.05
C ALA A 10 6.83 -15.28 -1.30
N GLU A 11 7.37 -15.03 -2.50
CA GLU A 11 6.91 -15.65 -3.76
C GLU A 11 6.80 -17.17 -3.65
N LYS A 12 7.85 -17.79 -3.13
CA LYS A 12 7.88 -19.24 -2.93
C LYS A 12 6.84 -19.68 -1.91
N TYR A 13 6.78 -19.00 -0.78
CA TYR A 13 5.85 -19.32 0.31
C TYR A 13 4.40 -19.23 -0.16
N ILE A 14 4.06 -18.16 -0.88
CA ILE A 14 2.71 -17.94 -1.43
C ILE A 14 2.31 -19.07 -2.38
N CYS A 15 3.18 -19.44 -3.32
CA CYS A 15 2.91 -20.54 -4.26
C CYS A 15 2.80 -21.92 -3.59
N GLU A 16 3.47 -22.13 -2.46
CA GLU A 16 3.45 -23.41 -1.73
C GLU A 16 2.31 -23.49 -0.68
N ASN A 17 1.75 -22.35 -0.24
CA ASN A 17 0.80 -22.28 0.89
C ASN A 17 -0.47 -21.49 0.58
N PHE A 18 -0.83 -21.34 -0.68
CA PHE A 18 -1.97 -20.52 -1.13
C PHE A 18 -3.31 -20.92 -0.46
N GLU A 19 -3.53 -22.21 -0.17
CA GLU A 19 -4.73 -22.70 0.54
C GLU A 19 -4.80 -22.16 1.98
N GLU A 20 -3.66 -22.15 2.69
CA GLU A 20 -3.55 -21.62 4.05
C GLU A 20 -3.75 -20.10 4.07
N LEU A 21 -3.27 -19.42 3.03
CA LEU A 21 -3.41 -17.98 2.84
C LEU A 21 -4.83 -17.56 2.38
N GLY A 22 -5.67 -18.53 2.03
CA GLY A 22 -7.04 -18.28 1.59
C GLY A 22 -7.14 -17.58 0.22
N ILE A 23 -6.14 -17.76 -0.64
CA ILE A 23 -6.08 -17.20 -2.00
C ILE A 23 -6.25 -18.29 -3.04
N ASP A 24 -6.56 -17.89 -4.28
CA ASP A 24 -6.59 -18.81 -5.42
C ASP A 24 -5.19 -19.37 -5.70
N ASP A 25 -5.11 -20.60 -6.27
CA ASP A 25 -3.82 -21.19 -6.67
C ASP A 25 -3.15 -20.31 -7.75
N PRO A 26 -2.08 -19.56 -7.39
CA PRO A 26 -1.51 -18.59 -8.31
C PRO A 26 -0.80 -19.25 -9.51
N VAL A 27 -0.47 -20.54 -9.43
CA VAL A 27 0.16 -21.29 -10.51
C VAL A 27 -0.91 -21.84 -11.44
N GLU A 28 -1.99 -22.43 -10.91
CA GLU A 28 -3.09 -22.97 -11.72
C GLU A 28 -3.82 -21.86 -12.48
N GLU A 29 -4.05 -20.71 -11.83
CA GLU A 29 -4.69 -19.54 -12.45
C GLU A 29 -3.77 -18.75 -13.41
N GLY A 30 -2.47 -19.06 -13.44
CA GLY A 30 -1.49 -18.38 -14.28
C GLY A 30 -1.02 -17.02 -13.76
N TYR A 31 -1.45 -16.59 -12.57
CA TYR A 31 -1.09 -15.31 -11.99
C TYR A 31 0.41 -15.20 -11.71
N PHE A 32 1.01 -16.31 -11.26
CA PHE A 32 2.45 -16.35 -11.00
C PHE A 32 3.26 -16.30 -12.31
N GLU A 33 2.83 -16.97 -13.38
CA GLU A 33 3.50 -16.89 -14.69
C GLU A 33 3.47 -15.47 -15.27
N GLU A 34 2.32 -14.79 -15.16
CA GLU A 34 2.20 -13.38 -15.57
C GLU A 34 3.09 -12.46 -14.71
N TYR A 35 3.09 -12.67 -13.40
CA TYR A 35 3.94 -11.93 -12.46
C TYR A 35 5.44 -12.10 -12.77
N GLU A 36 5.89 -13.30 -13.11
CA GLU A 36 7.30 -13.55 -13.48
C GLU A 36 7.76 -12.66 -14.64
N GLN A 37 6.87 -12.31 -15.58
CA GLN A 37 7.17 -11.46 -16.73
C GLN A 37 7.26 -9.97 -16.36
N ILE A 38 6.76 -9.56 -15.18
CA ILE A 38 6.82 -8.17 -14.74
C ILE A 38 8.28 -7.84 -14.35
N GLY A 39 8.84 -6.85 -15.01
CA GLY A 39 10.16 -6.30 -14.67
C GLY A 39 10.11 -5.27 -13.55
N GLY A 40 11.28 -4.84 -13.09
CA GLY A 40 11.39 -3.72 -12.16
C GLY A 40 11.24 -2.36 -12.86
N ALA A 41 10.88 -1.35 -12.09
CA ALA A 41 10.90 0.04 -12.53
C ALA A 41 12.32 0.54 -12.75
N SER A 42 12.50 1.37 -13.76
CA SER A 42 13.76 2.05 -14.06
C SER A 42 13.93 3.33 -13.23
N GLU A 43 15.17 3.80 -13.11
CA GLU A 43 15.47 5.06 -12.43
C GLU A 43 14.69 6.24 -13.05
N SER A 44 14.56 6.26 -14.39
CA SER A 44 13.80 7.31 -15.09
C SER A 44 12.30 7.29 -14.76
N GLU A 45 11.71 6.12 -14.46
CA GLU A 45 10.31 6.02 -14.02
C GLU A 45 10.15 6.57 -12.59
N PHE A 46 11.11 6.30 -11.70
CA PHE A 46 11.12 6.91 -10.37
C PHE A 46 11.26 8.43 -10.42
N GLU A 47 12.22 8.94 -11.21
CA GLU A 47 12.42 10.39 -11.40
C GLU A 47 11.17 11.08 -11.96
N ASP A 48 10.51 10.46 -12.93
CA ASP A 48 9.26 10.99 -13.51
C ASP A 48 8.13 11.00 -12.49
N PHE A 49 7.97 9.92 -11.69
CA PHE A 49 6.97 9.85 -10.63
C PHE A 49 7.22 10.91 -9.56
N GLU A 50 8.44 10.99 -9.05
CA GLU A 50 8.84 11.98 -8.04
C GLU A 50 8.63 13.41 -8.52
N LYS A 51 9.01 13.69 -9.77
CA LYS A 51 8.83 15.01 -10.39
C LYS A 51 7.35 15.35 -10.61
N THR A 52 6.55 14.38 -11.04
CA THR A 52 5.11 14.58 -11.30
C THR A 52 4.38 15.01 -10.03
N PHE A 53 4.72 14.42 -8.90
CA PHE A 53 4.01 14.67 -7.64
C PHE A 53 4.77 15.55 -6.64
N GLY A 54 6.03 15.92 -6.95
CA GLY A 54 6.84 16.75 -6.06
C GLY A 54 7.27 16.09 -4.78
N ILE A 55 7.36 14.75 -4.76
CA ILE A 55 7.74 13.93 -3.60
C ILE A 55 9.09 13.26 -3.79
N LYS A 56 9.60 12.64 -2.74
CA LYS A 56 10.75 11.72 -2.77
C LYS A 56 10.32 10.36 -2.26
N LEU A 57 10.41 9.35 -3.12
CA LEU A 57 10.11 7.97 -2.76
C LEU A 57 11.15 7.44 -1.76
N PRO A 58 10.74 6.69 -0.73
CA PRO A 58 11.66 6.02 0.17
C PRO A 58 12.59 5.04 -0.58
N GLU A 59 13.82 4.87 -0.11
CA GLU A 59 14.79 4.00 -0.78
C GLU A 59 14.38 2.53 -0.77
N ASP A 60 13.79 2.06 0.33
CA ASP A 60 13.25 0.70 0.45
C ASP A 60 12.06 0.48 -0.48
N PHE A 61 11.21 1.48 -0.69
CA PHE A 61 10.17 1.45 -1.71
C PHE A 61 10.75 1.32 -3.12
N LYS A 62 11.81 2.09 -3.43
CA LYS A 62 12.52 1.96 -4.72
C LYS A 62 13.18 0.60 -4.87
N GLU A 63 13.72 0.00 -3.79
CA GLU A 63 14.27 -1.36 -3.84
C GLU A 63 13.20 -2.39 -4.20
N LEU A 64 12.01 -2.33 -3.58
CA LEU A 64 10.87 -3.16 -3.92
C LEU A 64 10.51 -3.03 -5.41
N TYR A 65 10.28 -1.80 -5.86
CA TYR A 65 9.83 -1.52 -7.23
C TYR A 65 10.92 -1.73 -8.29
N SER A 66 12.19 -1.64 -7.94
CA SER A 66 13.30 -2.03 -8.83
C SER A 66 13.35 -3.53 -9.08
N TYR A 67 12.76 -4.33 -8.21
CA TYR A 67 12.60 -5.77 -8.42
C TYR A 67 11.34 -6.08 -9.22
N LYS A 68 10.19 -5.52 -8.84
CA LYS A 68 8.89 -5.71 -9.50
C LYS A 68 8.08 -4.41 -9.53
N ASN A 69 7.76 -3.93 -10.71
CA ASN A 69 6.91 -2.75 -10.92
C ASN A 69 5.43 -3.15 -11.01
N GLY A 70 4.88 -3.55 -9.87
CA GLY A 70 3.54 -4.12 -9.77
C GLY A 70 3.54 -5.64 -9.66
N SER A 71 2.39 -6.24 -9.39
CA SER A 71 2.25 -7.69 -9.29
C SER A 71 1.10 -8.31 -10.10
N GLY A 72 0.37 -7.49 -10.87
CA GLY A 72 -0.81 -7.98 -11.60
C GLY A 72 -1.85 -8.55 -10.64
N TYR A 73 -2.26 -9.78 -10.88
CA TYR A 73 -3.19 -10.51 -10.00
C TYR A 73 -2.49 -11.34 -8.92
N PHE A 74 -1.15 -11.38 -8.92
CA PHE A 74 -0.40 -12.10 -7.89
C PHE A 74 -0.39 -11.31 -6.58
N GLU A 75 -0.97 -11.88 -5.52
CA GLU A 75 -1.07 -11.28 -4.19
C GLU A 75 0.27 -11.40 -3.45
N LEU A 76 1.21 -10.51 -3.81
CA LEU A 76 2.60 -10.55 -3.38
C LEU A 76 2.82 -10.20 -1.91
N LEU A 77 1.99 -9.36 -1.33
CA LEU A 77 2.13 -8.92 0.06
C LEU A 77 1.02 -9.49 0.93
N GLN A 78 1.39 -9.97 2.11
CA GLN A 78 0.46 -10.28 3.18
C GLN A 78 0.81 -9.44 4.40
N CYS A 79 -0.18 -8.79 4.97
CA CYS A 79 -0.02 -7.94 6.15
C CYS A 79 -1.02 -8.35 7.22
N ASP A 80 -0.56 -8.41 8.46
CA ASP A 80 -1.43 -8.50 9.63
C ASP A 80 -1.85 -7.08 10.03
N ILE A 81 -3.12 -6.76 9.82
CA ILE A 81 -3.68 -5.44 10.08
C ILE A 81 -4.85 -5.59 11.04
N ASP A 82 -4.67 -5.17 12.28
CA ASP A 82 -5.68 -5.23 13.33
C ASP A 82 -6.26 -6.66 13.50
N ASP A 83 -5.35 -7.64 13.68
CA ASP A 83 -5.64 -9.07 13.80
C ASP A 83 -6.33 -9.68 12.55
N ARG A 84 -6.24 -9.02 11.38
CA ARG A 84 -6.73 -9.51 10.08
C ARG A 84 -5.55 -9.76 9.14
N GLU A 85 -5.39 -10.99 8.67
CA GLU A 85 -4.45 -11.31 7.59
C GLU A 85 -5.05 -10.87 6.25
N ILE A 86 -4.43 -9.91 5.60
CA ILE A 86 -4.91 -9.31 4.35
C ILE A 86 -3.84 -9.48 3.27
N ASN A 87 -4.26 -10.01 2.12
CA ASN A 87 -3.40 -10.19 0.96
C ASN A 87 -3.58 -9.03 -0.02
N PHE A 88 -2.48 -8.54 -0.59
CA PHE A 88 -2.48 -7.40 -1.49
C PHE A 88 -1.75 -7.69 -2.79
N THR A 89 -2.30 -7.17 -3.88
CA THR A 89 -1.57 -6.99 -5.13
C THR A 89 -0.90 -5.62 -5.17
N LEU A 90 0.28 -5.54 -5.80
CA LEU A 90 0.98 -4.26 -6.00
C LEU A 90 0.48 -3.55 -7.26
N PHE A 91 0.26 -2.25 -7.17
CA PHE A 91 0.14 -1.38 -8.34
C PHE A 91 1.51 -1.14 -8.99
N SER A 92 1.57 -1.10 -10.31
CA SER A 92 2.71 -0.48 -11.00
C SER A 92 2.74 1.03 -10.73
N LEU A 93 3.88 1.70 -10.95
CA LEU A 93 3.98 3.16 -10.82
C LEU A 93 2.95 3.89 -11.72
N GLU A 94 2.62 3.32 -12.88
CA GLU A 94 1.60 3.87 -13.78
C GLU A 94 0.18 3.70 -13.22
N GLU A 95 -0.11 2.57 -12.61
CA GLU A 95 -1.40 2.36 -11.90
C GLU A 95 -1.51 3.26 -10.68
N MET A 96 -0.43 3.44 -9.91
CA MET A 96 -0.39 4.40 -8.81
C MET A 96 -0.75 5.82 -9.26
N LYS A 97 -0.23 6.28 -10.41
CA LYS A 97 -0.61 7.58 -11.00
C LYS A 97 -2.11 7.65 -11.31
N LYS A 98 -2.70 6.57 -11.85
CA LYS A 98 -4.14 6.50 -12.16
C LYS A 98 -4.98 6.53 -10.89
N VAL A 99 -4.65 5.69 -9.91
CA VAL A 99 -5.35 5.65 -8.62
C VAL A 99 -5.24 7.00 -7.91
N LYS A 100 -4.07 7.63 -7.95
CA LYS A 100 -3.84 8.96 -7.39
C LYS A 100 -4.80 10.01 -7.94
N SER A 101 -5.17 9.92 -9.21
CA SER A 101 -6.12 10.87 -9.81
C SER A 101 -7.50 10.87 -9.14
N TYR A 102 -7.91 9.77 -8.49
CA TYR A 102 -9.15 9.71 -7.70
C TYR A 102 -9.07 10.47 -6.38
N PHE A 103 -7.86 10.59 -5.81
CA PHE A 103 -7.62 11.20 -4.51
C PHE A 103 -6.94 12.57 -4.59
N GLN A 104 -6.54 13.00 -5.79
CA GLN A 104 -5.65 14.16 -6.00
C GLN A 104 -6.19 15.47 -5.42
N ASP A 105 -7.49 15.71 -5.49
CA ASP A 105 -8.13 16.94 -5.04
C ASP A 105 -9.04 16.71 -3.81
N ARG A 106 -8.83 15.60 -3.10
CA ARG A 106 -9.65 15.22 -1.96
C ARG A 106 -8.85 15.31 -0.67
N ASP A 107 -8.83 16.50 -0.08
CA ASP A 107 -8.49 16.67 1.33
C ASP A 107 -9.79 16.76 2.10
N ALA A 108 -10.14 15.73 2.87
CA ALA A 108 -11.31 15.70 3.72
C ALA A 108 -10.90 15.26 5.12
N LEU A 109 -11.23 16.05 6.12
CA LEU A 109 -11.01 15.70 7.52
C LEU A 109 -12.13 14.76 8.00
N LEU A 110 -11.80 13.84 8.90
CA LEU A 110 -12.80 13.01 9.58
C LEU A 110 -13.85 13.87 10.29
N THR A 111 -13.43 15.00 10.86
CA THR A 111 -14.31 15.99 11.52
C THR A 111 -15.31 16.69 10.58
N ASP A 112 -15.11 16.61 9.25
CA ASP A 112 -16.08 17.14 8.29
C ASP A 112 -17.34 16.26 8.18
N TYR A 113 -17.30 15.06 8.76
CA TYR A 113 -18.37 14.07 8.73
C TYR A 113 -18.79 13.64 10.15
N PRO A 114 -19.29 14.56 11.00
CA PRO A 114 -19.53 14.29 12.43
C PRO A 114 -20.65 13.27 12.70
N ASP A 115 -21.51 13.02 11.70
CA ASP A 115 -22.57 11.99 11.80
C ASP A 115 -22.01 10.56 11.69
N TYR A 116 -20.80 10.40 11.14
CA TYR A 116 -20.11 9.12 10.96
C TYR A 116 -18.90 8.98 11.88
N PHE A 117 -18.16 10.07 12.11
CA PHE A 117 -16.93 10.10 12.89
C PHE A 117 -17.11 11.07 14.07
N THR A 118 -17.52 10.53 15.20
CA THR A 118 -17.54 11.28 16.46
C THR A 118 -16.11 11.44 16.99
N ASP A 119 -15.88 12.39 17.91
CA ASP A 119 -14.55 12.60 18.51
C ASP A 119 -14.01 11.31 19.13
N ASP A 120 -14.85 10.51 19.80
CA ASP A 120 -14.46 9.23 20.40
C ASP A 120 -14.03 8.19 19.33
N VAL A 121 -14.72 8.16 18.18
CA VAL A 121 -14.37 7.26 17.05
C VAL A 121 -13.04 7.70 16.43
N ILE A 122 -12.83 9.00 16.23
CA ILE A 122 -11.59 9.52 15.67
C ILE A 122 -10.42 9.21 16.62
N GLU A 123 -10.58 9.43 17.94
CA GLU A 123 -9.55 9.14 18.92
C GLU A 123 -9.16 7.66 18.98
N GLN A 124 -10.11 6.75 18.73
CA GLN A 124 -9.86 5.31 18.66
C GLN A 124 -9.22 4.86 17.35
N MET A 125 -9.58 5.50 16.22
CA MET A 125 -9.11 5.17 14.89
C MET A 125 -7.71 5.72 14.60
N ILE A 126 -7.46 6.97 14.97
CA ILE A 126 -6.24 7.71 14.64
C ILE A 126 -5.31 7.74 15.83
N ASP A 127 -4.15 7.15 15.68
CA ASP A 127 -3.05 7.33 16.63
C ASP A 127 -2.22 8.60 16.29
N GLY A 128 -1.29 9.00 17.14
CA GLY A 128 -0.50 10.21 16.95
C GLY A 128 0.45 10.22 15.73
N ARG A 129 0.47 9.15 14.94
CA ARG A 129 1.30 9.00 13.73
C ARG A 129 0.59 9.44 12.46
N ILE A 130 -0.75 9.46 12.45
CA ILE A 130 -1.57 9.76 11.27
C ILE A 130 -2.41 11.00 11.54
N LYS A 131 -2.44 11.94 10.61
CA LYS A 131 -3.36 13.07 10.68
C LYS A 131 -4.82 12.61 10.46
N PRO A 132 -5.81 13.28 11.09
CA PRO A 132 -7.21 12.86 11.05
C PRO A 132 -7.90 13.19 9.73
N TYR A 133 -7.35 12.72 8.62
CA TYR A 133 -7.94 12.80 7.29
C TYR A 133 -8.71 11.53 6.96
N LEU A 134 -9.82 11.68 6.27
CA LEU A 134 -10.51 10.58 5.57
C LEU A 134 -9.85 10.33 4.21
N PHE A 135 -9.50 11.42 3.51
CA PHE A 135 -8.73 11.42 2.27
C PHE A 135 -7.67 12.50 2.36
N HIS A 136 -6.48 12.22 1.83
CA HIS A 136 -5.41 13.20 1.82
C HIS A 136 -4.61 13.14 0.51
N LYS A 137 -4.34 14.32 -0.06
CA LYS A 137 -3.60 14.47 -1.32
C LYS A 137 -2.15 13.94 -1.24
N ASP A 138 -1.58 13.86 -0.04
CA ASP A 138 -0.21 13.37 0.18
C ASP A 138 -0.15 11.89 0.59
N TRP A 139 -1.26 11.16 0.42
CA TRP A 139 -1.33 9.71 0.51
C TRP A 139 -1.29 9.08 -0.88
N PHE A 140 -0.46 8.05 -1.07
CA PHE A 140 -0.23 7.38 -2.34
C PHE A 140 -0.45 5.89 -2.22
N ALA A 141 -1.57 5.39 -2.74
CA ALA A 141 -1.86 3.97 -2.78
C ALA A 141 -0.86 3.24 -3.68
N PHE A 142 -0.20 2.20 -3.14
CA PHE A 142 0.75 1.37 -3.86
C PHE A 142 0.37 -0.11 -3.92
N ALA A 143 -0.56 -0.55 -3.08
CA ALA A 143 -1.10 -1.90 -3.10
C ALA A 143 -2.59 -1.88 -2.83
N THR A 144 -3.30 -2.91 -3.29
CA THR A 144 -4.75 -3.02 -3.11
C THR A 144 -5.20 -4.39 -2.66
N TYR A 145 -6.23 -4.40 -1.83
CA TYR A 145 -7.04 -5.54 -1.46
C TYR A 145 -8.44 -5.37 -2.07
N LEU A 146 -8.80 -6.23 -3.01
CA LEU A 146 -10.12 -6.27 -3.68
C LEU A 146 -10.63 -4.89 -4.20
N ASN A 147 -9.74 -3.97 -4.53
CA ASN A 147 -10.06 -2.59 -4.93
C ASN A 147 -10.91 -1.78 -3.92
N CYS A 148 -10.95 -2.19 -2.67
CA CYS A 148 -11.65 -1.49 -1.59
C CYS A 148 -10.72 -1.12 -0.42
N GLY A 149 -9.62 -1.86 -0.24
CA GLY A 149 -8.56 -1.58 0.72
C GLY A 149 -7.25 -1.24 0.02
N TYR A 150 -6.47 -0.35 0.59
CA TYR A 150 -5.23 0.14 0.00
C TYR A 150 -4.13 0.28 1.05
N LEU A 151 -2.92 -0.21 0.74
CA LEU A 151 -1.72 0.24 1.44
C LEU A 151 -1.26 1.54 0.78
N MET A 152 -1.02 2.56 1.59
CA MET A 152 -0.64 3.88 1.11
C MET A 152 0.66 4.35 1.76
N LEU A 153 1.52 4.99 0.99
CA LEU A 153 2.61 5.80 1.51
C LEU A 153 2.03 7.14 2.00
N ASP A 154 2.32 7.50 3.23
CA ASP A 154 1.92 8.76 3.85
C ASP A 154 3.08 9.75 3.83
N PHE A 155 2.95 10.82 3.02
CA PHE A 155 3.95 11.88 2.90
C PHE A 155 3.66 13.10 3.78
N ASP A 156 2.56 13.08 4.54
CA ASP A 156 2.21 14.15 5.48
C ASP A 156 1.72 13.58 6.83
N PRO A 157 2.57 12.81 7.53
CA PRO A 157 2.21 12.20 8.81
C PRO A 157 1.97 13.22 9.91
N ASP A 158 1.38 12.79 11.02
CA ASP A 158 1.28 13.60 12.24
C ASP A 158 2.60 13.50 13.04
N LYS A 159 2.63 14.15 14.21
CA LYS A 159 3.84 14.46 15.00
C LYS A 159 4.66 13.24 15.40
N GLU A 160 4.03 12.09 15.61
CA GLU A 160 4.70 10.84 16.01
C GLU A 160 4.99 9.94 14.78
N GLY A 161 4.55 10.36 13.60
CA GLY A 161 4.72 9.62 12.35
C GLY A 161 6.02 9.94 11.62
N LYS A 162 6.27 9.19 10.56
CA LYS A 162 7.44 9.31 9.71
C LYS A 162 7.00 9.48 8.25
N VAL A 163 7.57 10.45 7.55
CA VAL A 163 7.33 10.64 6.10
C VAL A 163 7.67 9.36 5.33
N GLY A 164 6.73 8.88 4.53
CA GLY A 164 6.83 7.63 3.81
C GLY A 164 6.43 6.39 4.63
N GLN A 165 5.86 6.58 5.82
CA GLN A 165 5.23 5.49 6.58
C GLN A 165 4.09 4.87 5.79
N ILE A 166 3.68 3.67 6.18
CA ILE A 166 2.62 2.92 5.52
C ILE A 166 1.38 2.93 6.39
N ILE A 167 0.26 3.30 5.77
CA ILE A 167 -1.06 3.24 6.35
C ILE A 167 -1.94 2.31 5.50
N PHE A 168 -2.89 1.66 6.15
CA PHE A 168 -3.96 0.94 5.48
C PHE A 168 -5.22 1.80 5.50
N TYR A 169 -5.83 1.97 4.35
CA TYR A 169 -7.15 2.57 4.18
C TYR A 169 -8.09 1.55 3.59
N ILE A 170 -9.26 1.39 4.18
CA ILE A 170 -10.35 0.58 3.63
C ILE A 170 -11.62 1.42 3.57
N HIS A 171 -12.39 1.22 2.49
CA HIS A 171 -13.68 1.84 2.29
C HIS A 171 -14.82 0.87 2.63
N ASP A 172 -15.82 1.37 3.37
CA ASP A 172 -17.06 0.67 3.76
C ASP A 172 -16.85 -0.56 4.68
N PRO A 173 -16.65 -0.35 6.00
CA PRO A 173 -16.55 0.95 6.66
C PRO A 173 -15.22 1.65 6.43
N ASP A 174 -15.22 2.98 6.43
CA ASP A 174 -13.97 3.73 6.30
C ASP A 174 -13.12 3.56 7.57
N GLU A 175 -11.95 2.94 7.41
CA GLU A 175 -10.94 2.78 8.45
C GLU A 175 -9.58 3.26 7.94
N ILE A 176 -8.79 3.86 8.83
CA ILE A 176 -7.42 4.27 8.55
C ILE A 176 -6.55 3.74 9.67
N ILE A 177 -5.58 2.90 9.34
CA ILE A 177 -4.78 2.16 10.32
C ILE A 177 -3.30 2.34 9.98
N TYR A 178 -2.49 2.70 10.98
CA TYR A 178 -1.04 2.64 10.84
C TYR A 178 -0.59 1.18 10.69
N THR A 179 0.23 0.92 9.69
CA THR A 179 0.66 -0.44 9.36
C THR A 179 2.16 -0.63 9.63
N ALA A 180 3.01 0.21 9.06
CA ALA A 180 4.46 0.07 9.22
C ALA A 180 5.19 1.41 9.04
N SER A 181 6.41 1.52 9.56
CA SER A 181 7.23 2.73 9.39
C SER A 181 7.97 2.77 8.05
N SER A 182 8.02 1.64 7.32
CA SER A 182 8.76 1.47 6.07
C SER A 182 8.34 0.19 5.34
N ILE A 183 8.73 0.06 4.08
CA ILE A 183 8.56 -1.19 3.30
C ILE A 183 9.37 -2.34 3.91
N ASP A 184 10.55 -2.06 4.45
CA ASP A 184 11.40 -3.10 5.06
C ASP A 184 10.79 -3.68 6.35
N GLU A 185 9.93 -2.92 7.03
CA GLU A 185 9.20 -3.35 8.23
C GLU A 185 7.89 -4.07 7.90
N LEU A 186 7.31 -3.78 6.72
CA LEU A 186 6.08 -4.40 6.22
C LEU A 186 6.29 -5.89 5.95
#